data_a096916c7d5f4055187b01185768593a
#
_entry.id   a096916c7d5f4055187b01185768593a
#
_cell.length_a   1.000
_cell.length_b   1.000
_cell.length_c   1.000
_cell.angle_alpha   90.00
_cell.angle_beta   90.00
_cell.angle_gamma   90.00
#
_symmetry.space_group_name_H-M   'P 1'
#
loop_
_entity.id
_entity.type
_entity.pdbx_description
1 polymer ?
#
loop_
_entity_poly.entity_id
_entity_poly.type
_entity_poly.pdbx_seq_one_letter_code
_entity_poly.pdbx_strand_id
1 'polypeptide(L)'
;MTLDARMEGISIMRKTILFLPVLSFLVSFSVLGQTGKPDSAQNILKTAVGEAWSSKKNVFLIFHATWCGWCKRLETALENPEIKPILDKNYIIARLDVKERGEKIQTHECPGGNELLTKFGGSKSGLPFIVFLNKKGKMIANSNVMPKNQNIGYPGSKEEIAAFMKLLRQTAPRITDKEHNRISKYLEKNAPQ
;
A
#
# COMPACT_ATOMS: atom_id res chain seq x y z
N MET A 1 -60.87 22.91 -69.74
CA MET A 1 -61.56 21.67 -69.96
C MET A 1 -61.06 20.63 -69.01
N THR A 2 -61.97 20.26 -68.09
CA THR A 2 -62.10 19.05 -67.30
C THR A 2 -60.89 18.70 -66.42
N LEU A 3 -60.93 19.01 -65.11
CA LEU A 3 -61.41 18.24 -63.94
C LEU A 3 -61.09 16.73 -64.03
N ASP A 4 -60.26 16.25 -63.16
CA ASP A 4 -60.71 15.17 -62.30
C ASP A 4 -59.89 15.12 -60.96
N ALA A 5 -60.65 15.07 -59.93
CA ALA A 5 -60.17 14.94 -58.57
C ALA A 5 -60.10 13.45 -58.20
N ARG A 6 -59.03 12.98 -57.57
CA ARG A 6 -59.10 11.71 -56.87
C ARG A 6 -58.36 11.81 -55.53
N MET A 7 -59.18 11.92 -54.52
CA MET A 7 -58.75 11.74 -53.12
C MET A 7 -58.58 10.24 -52.89
N GLU A 8 -57.41 9.83 -52.48
CA GLU A 8 -57.22 8.51 -51.87
C GLU A 8 -56.48 8.62 -50.53
N GLY A 9 -57.21 8.39 -49.54
CA GLY A 9 -57.02 7.46 -48.43
C GLY A 9 -55.77 7.62 -47.59
N ILE A 10 -55.88 8.43 -46.56
CA ILE A 10 -54.86 8.44 -45.43
C ILE A 10 -55.08 7.16 -44.64
N SER A 11 -54.18 6.16 -44.80
CA SER A 11 -54.13 4.97 -43.98
C SER A 11 -53.38 5.31 -42.68
N ILE A 12 -54.12 5.46 -41.58
CA ILE A 12 -53.58 5.64 -40.25
C ILE A 12 -53.06 4.31 -39.76
N MET A 13 -51.77 4.13 -39.89
CA MET A 13 -51.06 2.98 -39.35
C MET A 13 -50.93 3.17 -37.85
N ARG A 14 -51.81 2.52 -37.08
CA ARG A 14 -51.75 2.41 -35.63
C ARG A 14 -50.46 1.70 -35.24
N LYS A 15 -49.45 2.45 -34.81
CA LYS A 15 -48.26 1.90 -34.15
C LYS A 15 -48.68 1.41 -32.77
N THR A 16 -48.83 0.12 -32.64
CA THR A 16 -48.97 -0.58 -31.36
C THR A 16 -47.65 -0.46 -30.61
N ILE A 17 -47.58 0.41 -29.65
CA ILE A 17 -46.45 0.53 -28.75
C ILE A 17 -46.55 -0.64 -27.77
N LEU A 18 -45.71 -1.65 -27.99
CA LEU A 18 -45.54 -2.78 -27.07
C LEU A 18 -44.80 -2.30 -25.86
N PHE A 19 -45.49 -2.05 -24.74
CA PHE A 19 -44.87 -1.81 -23.45
C PHE A 19 -44.24 -3.11 -22.96
N LEU A 20 -42.92 -3.24 -23.12
CA LEU A 20 -42.15 -4.24 -22.39
C LEU A 20 -41.99 -3.76 -20.94
N PRO A 21 -42.41 -4.54 -19.95
CA PRO A 21 -42.09 -4.22 -18.58
C PRO A 21 -40.59 -4.45 -18.37
N VAL A 22 -39.83 -3.37 -18.13
CA VAL A 22 -38.46 -3.43 -17.66
C VAL A 22 -38.52 -4.01 -16.24
N LEU A 23 -38.30 -5.31 -16.15
CA LEU A 23 -38.11 -6.02 -14.88
C LEU A 23 -36.79 -5.53 -14.26
N SER A 24 -36.91 -4.52 -13.41
CA SER A 24 -35.80 -3.97 -12.62
C SER A 24 -35.31 -5.06 -11.66
N PHE A 25 -34.26 -5.77 -12.07
CA PHE A 25 -33.55 -6.73 -11.22
C PHE A 25 -32.75 -5.93 -10.21
N LEU A 26 -33.33 -5.69 -9.04
CA LEU A 26 -32.63 -5.15 -7.87
C LEU A 26 -31.58 -6.20 -7.44
N VAL A 27 -30.38 -6.07 -7.99
CA VAL A 27 -29.22 -6.77 -7.49
C VAL A 27 -28.92 -6.17 -6.11
N SER A 28 -29.46 -6.83 -5.05
CA SER A 28 -29.07 -6.55 -3.68
C SER A 28 -27.58 -6.88 -3.54
N PHE A 29 -26.74 -5.88 -3.63
CA PHE A 29 -25.34 -5.97 -3.27
C PHE A 29 -25.29 -6.17 -1.74
N SER A 30 -25.25 -7.42 -1.33
CA SER A 30 -24.94 -7.75 0.06
C SER A 30 -23.52 -7.28 0.31
N VAL A 31 -23.38 -6.11 0.94
CA VAL A 31 -22.12 -5.70 1.57
C VAL A 31 -21.87 -6.70 2.68
N LEU A 32 -21.09 -7.72 2.38
CA LEU A 32 -20.51 -8.59 3.39
C LEU A 32 -19.63 -7.68 4.26
N GLY A 33 -20.19 -7.26 5.40
CA GLY A 33 -19.45 -6.58 6.45
C GLY A 33 -18.23 -7.44 6.78
N GLN A 34 -17.06 -6.93 6.47
CA GLN A 34 -15.81 -7.54 6.89
C GLN A 34 -15.85 -7.60 8.41
N THR A 35 -15.97 -8.81 8.95
CA THR A 35 -15.80 -9.08 10.36
C THR A 35 -14.42 -8.57 10.73
N GLY A 36 -14.36 -7.58 11.63
CA GLY A 36 -13.21 -6.75 11.92
C GLY A 36 -11.99 -7.44 12.55
N LYS A 37 -11.62 -8.63 12.08
CA LYS A 37 -10.33 -9.24 12.39
C LYS A 37 -9.28 -8.74 11.42
N PRO A 38 -8.10 -8.36 11.90
CA PRO A 38 -6.99 -7.98 11.05
C PRO A 38 -6.60 -9.15 10.14
N ASP A 39 -6.20 -8.83 8.91
CA ASP A 39 -5.69 -9.82 7.95
C ASP A 39 -4.39 -10.44 8.47
N SER A 40 -4.15 -11.70 8.11
CA SER A 40 -2.95 -12.38 8.54
C SER A 40 -1.70 -11.78 7.86
N ALA A 41 -0.60 -11.74 8.60
CA ALA A 41 0.68 -11.27 8.07
C ALA A 41 1.13 -12.04 6.83
N GLN A 42 0.78 -13.33 6.73
CA GLN A 42 1.07 -14.17 5.56
C GLN A 42 0.27 -13.73 4.34
N ASN A 43 -1.00 -13.38 4.49
CA ASN A 43 -1.85 -12.91 3.39
C ASN A 43 -1.37 -11.54 2.90
N ILE A 44 -1.11 -10.60 3.82
CA ILE A 44 -0.57 -9.27 3.49
C ILE A 44 0.74 -9.41 2.71
N LEU A 45 1.66 -10.25 3.21
CA LEU A 45 2.94 -10.49 2.55
C LEU A 45 2.77 -11.15 1.17
N LYS A 46 1.89 -12.15 1.05
CA LYS A 46 1.60 -12.83 -0.22
C LYS A 46 1.05 -11.86 -1.26
N THR A 47 0.11 -11.00 -0.88
CA THR A 47 -0.46 -9.97 -1.74
C THR A 47 0.62 -8.99 -2.19
N ALA A 48 1.41 -8.44 -1.26
CA ALA A 48 2.48 -7.49 -1.58
C ALA A 48 3.54 -8.09 -2.52
N VAL A 49 3.91 -9.36 -2.34
CA VAL A 49 4.86 -10.07 -3.24
C VAL A 49 4.23 -10.31 -4.61
N GLY A 50 2.94 -10.65 -4.68
CA GLY A 50 2.21 -10.81 -5.95
C GLY A 50 2.16 -9.52 -6.76
N GLU A 51 1.84 -8.40 -6.11
CA GLU A 51 1.86 -7.06 -6.72
C GLU A 51 3.28 -6.64 -7.15
N ALA A 52 4.27 -6.92 -6.31
CA ALA A 52 5.67 -6.64 -6.62
C ALA A 52 6.16 -7.43 -7.84
N TRP A 53 5.74 -8.68 -7.97
CA TRP A 53 6.05 -9.50 -9.13
C TRP A 53 5.46 -8.91 -10.40
N SER A 54 4.16 -8.59 -10.40
CA SER A 54 3.43 -8.06 -11.56
C SER A 54 3.96 -6.69 -12.00
N SER A 55 4.27 -5.80 -11.03
CA SER A 55 4.74 -4.44 -11.28
C SER A 55 6.27 -4.32 -11.43
N LYS A 56 7.03 -5.42 -11.29
CA LYS A 56 8.52 -5.46 -11.31
C LYS A 56 9.16 -4.55 -10.26
N LYS A 57 8.51 -4.40 -9.11
CA LYS A 57 8.98 -3.62 -7.95
C LYS A 57 9.55 -4.54 -6.87
N ASN A 58 10.17 -3.96 -5.87
CA ASN A 58 10.52 -4.64 -4.62
C ASN A 58 9.45 -4.40 -3.57
N VAL A 59 9.46 -5.14 -2.45
CA VAL A 59 8.57 -4.90 -1.31
C VAL A 59 9.33 -4.12 -0.24
N PHE A 60 8.71 -3.06 0.26
CA PHE A 60 9.12 -2.31 1.45
C PHE A 60 8.17 -2.70 2.58
N LEU A 61 8.55 -3.72 3.35
CA LEU A 61 7.75 -4.26 4.43
C LEU A 61 8.08 -3.53 5.73
N ILE A 62 7.07 -3.01 6.41
CA ILE A 62 7.19 -2.24 7.65
C ILE A 62 6.47 -2.99 8.76
N PHE A 63 7.19 -3.31 9.83
CA PHE A 63 6.61 -3.77 11.08
C PHE A 63 6.42 -2.55 11.98
N HIS A 64 5.20 -2.32 12.42
CA HIS A 64 4.83 -1.16 13.22
C HIS A 64 3.80 -1.54 14.30
N ALA A 65 3.38 -0.57 15.11
CA ALA A 65 2.33 -0.72 16.09
C ALA A 65 1.55 0.58 16.24
N THR A 66 0.30 0.51 16.63
CA THR A 66 -0.57 1.69 16.79
C THR A 66 -0.07 2.67 17.85
N TRP A 67 0.60 2.19 18.87
CA TRP A 67 1.21 3.00 19.95
C TRP A 67 2.57 3.61 19.61
N CYS A 68 3.17 3.23 18.46
CA CYS A 68 4.53 3.56 18.09
C CYS A 68 4.65 4.97 17.48
N GLY A 69 5.13 5.95 18.21
CA GLY A 69 5.31 7.33 17.74
C GLY A 69 6.29 7.45 16.56
N TRP A 70 7.40 6.70 16.60
CA TRP A 70 8.38 6.67 15.49
C TRP A 70 7.82 6.05 14.22
N CYS A 71 6.90 5.09 14.34
CA CYS A 71 6.21 4.50 13.21
C CYS A 71 5.30 5.53 12.52
N LYS A 72 4.56 6.32 13.28
CA LYS A 72 3.74 7.42 12.76
C LYS A 72 4.60 8.46 12.01
N ARG A 73 5.78 8.76 12.55
CA ARG A 73 6.72 9.69 11.91
C ARG A 73 7.26 9.13 10.58
N LEU A 74 7.60 7.84 10.53
CA LEU A 74 7.98 7.18 9.29
C LEU A 74 6.84 7.22 8.28
N GLU A 75 5.62 6.92 8.70
CA GLU A 75 4.44 6.92 7.84
C GLU A 75 4.17 8.31 7.25
N THR A 76 4.26 9.37 8.07
CA THR A 76 4.17 10.76 7.59
C THR A 76 5.23 11.06 6.52
N ALA A 77 6.46 10.57 6.67
CA ALA A 77 7.51 10.75 5.67
C ALA A 77 7.21 9.98 4.38
N LEU A 78 6.72 8.74 4.48
CA LEU A 78 6.39 7.91 3.31
C LEU A 78 5.20 8.45 2.52
N GLU A 79 4.24 9.08 3.17
CA GLU A 79 3.05 9.69 2.54
C GLU A 79 3.29 11.13 2.07
N ASN A 80 4.46 11.70 2.33
CA ASN A 80 4.79 13.05 1.87
C ASN A 80 4.76 13.15 0.34
N PRO A 81 4.11 14.17 -0.25
CA PRO A 81 3.96 14.31 -1.71
C PRO A 81 5.28 14.35 -2.50
N GLU A 82 6.38 14.77 -1.87
CA GLU A 82 7.71 14.79 -2.51
C GLU A 82 8.40 13.43 -2.50
N ILE A 83 8.07 12.56 -1.52
CA ILE A 83 8.72 11.28 -1.26
C ILE A 83 7.92 10.12 -1.86
N LYS A 84 6.62 10.11 -1.62
CA LYS A 84 5.71 9.03 -1.99
C LYS A 84 5.83 8.60 -3.46
N PRO A 85 5.82 9.48 -4.46
CA PRO A 85 5.93 9.07 -5.87
C PRO A 85 7.25 8.36 -6.19
N ILE A 86 8.35 8.72 -5.50
CA ILE A 86 9.66 8.10 -5.69
C ILE A 86 9.62 6.66 -5.15
N LEU A 87 9.06 6.48 -3.96
CA LEU A 87 8.96 5.17 -3.34
C LEU A 87 7.96 4.27 -4.06
N ASP A 88 6.77 4.77 -4.38
CA ASP A 88 5.73 4.02 -5.10
C ASP A 88 6.19 3.53 -6.48
N LYS A 89 7.06 4.27 -7.16
CA LYS A 89 7.66 3.83 -8.42
C LYS A 89 8.55 2.59 -8.26
N ASN A 90 9.15 2.39 -7.09
CA ASN A 90 10.17 1.38 -6.84
C ASN A 90 9.71 0.24 -5.93
N TYR A 91 8.74 0.49 -5.07
CA TYR A 91 8.29 -0.46 -4.05
C TYR A 91 6.78 -0.66 -4.04
N ILE A 92 6.37 -1.84 -3.58
CA ILE A 92 5.08 -2.08 -2.96
C ILE A 92 5.30 -1.94 -1.46
N ILE A 93 4.60 -1.00 -0.82
CA ILE A 93 4.73 -0.74 0.61
C ILE A 93 3.67 -1.56 1.34
N ALA A 94 4.11 -2.49 2.19
CA ALA A 94 3.25 -3.31 3.02
C ALA A 94 3.52 -3.02 4.50
N ARG A 95 2.47 -3.09 5.33
CA ARG A 95 2.53 -2.81 6.77
C ARG A 95 1.98 -3.99 7.54
N LEU A 96 2.64 -4.32 8.64
CA LEU A 96 2.21 -5.36 9.58
C LEU A 96 2.17 -4.78 10.98
N ASP A 97 0.99 -4.77 11.58
CA ASP A 97 0.82 -4.44 12.98
C ASP A 97 1.34 -5.58 13.85
N VAL A 98 2.29 -5.28 14.71
CA VAL A 98 2.97 -6.22 15.59
C VAL A 98 3.21 -5.60 16.97
N LYS A 99 3.42 -6.44 17.99
CA LYS A 99 3.70 -5.99 19.36
C LYS A 99 2.65 -5.00 19.89
N GLU A 100 1.39 -5.19 19.50
CA GLU A 100 0.27 -4.40 19.99
C GLU A 100 0.04 -4.61 21.50
N ARG A 101 -0.77 -3.74 22.12
CA ARG A 101 -0.99 -3.75 23.57
C ARG A 101 -2.48 -3.71 23.91
N GLY A 102 -2.84 -4.37 25.02
CA GLY A 102 -4.22 -4.38 25.50
C GLY A 102 -5.21 -4.90 24.45
N GLU A 103 -6.33 -4.24 24.30
CA GLU A 103 -7.38 -4.61 23.34
C GLU A 103 -6.93 -4.54 21.87
N LYS A 104 -5.88 -3.76 21.58
CA LYS A 104 -5.33 -3.64 20.24
C LYS A 104 -4.72 -4.95 19.70
N ILE A 105 -4.31 -5.85 20.58
CA ILE A 105 -3.84 -7.20 20.20
C ILE A 105 -4.90 -7.93 19.37
N GLN A 106 -6.18 -7.87 19.79
CA GLN A 106 -7.26 -8.58 19.12
C GLN A 106 -7.79 -7.87 17.87
N THR A 107 -7.66 -6.54 17.84
CA THR A 107 -8.31 -5.70 16.82
C THR A 107 -7.36 -5.20 15.75
N HIS A 108 -6.06 -5.16 15.99
CA HIS A 108 -5.06 -4.59 15.08
C HIS A 108 -3.88 -5.53 14.79
N GLU A 109 -3.40 -6.31 15.77
CA GLU A 109 -2.22 -7.14 15.56
C GLU A 109 -2.45 -8.16 14.44
N CYS A 110 -1.58 -8.17 13.44
CA CYS A 110 -1.66 -9.11 12.34
C CYS A 110 -1.30 -10.52 12.82
N PRO A 111 -2.23 -11.51 12.74
CA PRO A 111 -1.90 -12.90 13.08
C PRO A 111 -0.66 -13.38 12.29
N GLY A 112 0.34 -13.94 13.00
CA GLY A 112 1.62 -14.35 12.41
C GLY A 112 2.63 -13.22 12.18
N GLY A 113 2.31 -11.97 12.59
CA GLY A 113 3.17 -10.80 12.41
C GLY A 113 4.45 -10.87 13.24
N ASN A 114 4.34 -11.27 14.50
CA ASN A 114 5.50 -11.40 15.40
C ASN A 114 6.45 -12.54 14.99
N GLU A 115 5.91 -13.62 14.43
CA GLU A 115 6.68 -14.73 13.87
C GLU A 115 7.47 -14.27 12.62
N LEU A 116 6.83 -13.51 11.74
CA LEU A 116 7.52 -12.92 10.57
C LEU A 116 8.57 -11.89 11.00
N LEU A 117 8.28 -11.05 11.98
CA LEU A 117 9.25 -10.11 12.54
C LEU A 117 10.50 -10.86 13.03
N THR A 118 10.31 -11.96 13.75
CA THR A 118 11.39 -12.82 14.24
C THR A 118 12.17 -13.45 13.08
N LYS A 119 11.45 -14.01 12.10
CA LYS A 119 12.05 -14.62 10.89
C LYS A 119 12.94 -13.65 10.13
N PHE A 120 12.57 -12.37 10.07
CA PHE A 120 13.36 -11.34 9.40
C PHE A 120 14.42 -10.67 10.28
N GLY A 121 14.65 -11.17 11.50
CA GLY A 121 15.71 -10.70 12.39
C GLY A 121 15.33 -9.49 13.26
N GLY A 122 14.04 -9.15 13.35
CA GLY A 122 13.53 -8.00 14.11
C GLY A 122 13.06 -8.30 15.52
N SER A 123 13.20 -9.54 16.04
CA SER A 123 12.68 -9.93 17.35
C SER A 123 13.13 -9.02 18.50
N LYS A 124 14.42 -8.60 18.49
CA LYS A 124 15.04 -7.70 19.49
C LYS A 124 15.06 -6.24 19.05
N SER A 125 14.53 -5.93 17.88
CA SER A 125 14.52 -4.57 17.32
C SER A 125 13.38 -3.74 17.88
N GLY A 126 13.60 -2.42 18.00
CA GLY A 126 12.53 -1.44 18.16
C GLY A 126 11.69 -1.33 16.90
N LEU A 127 10.58 -0.55 16.99
CA LEU A 127 9.72 -0.24 15.85
C LEU A 127 9.90 1.25 15.46
N PRO A 128 9.73 1.58 14.16
CA PRO A 128 9.45 0.66 13.06
C PRO A 128 10.66 -0.23 12.74
N PHE A 129 10.41 -1.46 12.32
CA PHE A 129 11.42 -2.34 11.75
C PHE A 129 11.12 -2.54 10.27
N ILE A 130 12.11 -2.39 9.41
CA ILE A 130 11.93 -2.36 7.96
C ILE A 130 12.65 -3.54 7.33
N VAL A 131 11.98 -4.17 6.37
CA VAL A 131 12.55 -5.26 5.57
C VAL A 131 12.32 -4.98 4.09
N PHE A 132 13.36 -5.09 3.30
CA PHE A 132 13.28 -4.99 1.86
C PHE A 132 13.33 -6.39 1.25
N LEU A 133 12.31 -6.73 0.47
CA LEU A 133 12.24 -8.00 -0.24
C LEU A 133 12.29 -7.76 -1.74
N ASN A 134 12.88 -8.67 -2.48
CA ASN A 134 12.76 -8.64 -3.93
C ASN A 134 11.35 -9.10 -4.36
N LYS A 135 11.02 -8.93 -5.63
CA LYS A 135 9.73 -9.33 -6.21
C LYS A 135 9.38 -10.82 -6.07
N LYS A 136 10.33 -11.67 -5.64
CA LYS A 136 10.10 -13.09 -5.33
C LYS A 136 9.89 -13.34 -3.83
N GLY A 137 9.84 -12.28 -3.00
CA GLY A 137 9.70 -12.39 -1.55
C GLY A 137 10.98 -12.76 -0.80
N LYS A 138 12.15 -12.79 -1.47
CA LYS A 138 13.44 -13.03 -0.80
C LYS A 138 13.96 -11.73 -0.20
N MET A 139 14.38 -11.76 1.06
CA MET A 139 14.99 -10.62 1.73
C MET A 139 16.27 -10.16 1.04
N ILE A 140 16.37 -8.87 0.77
CA ILE A 140 17.55 -8.18 0.24
C ILE A 140 18.32 -7.54 1.40
N ALA A 141 17.60 -6.85 2.29
CA ALA A 141 18.15 -6.14 3.43
C ALA A 141 17.08 -5.93 4.51
N ASN A 142 17.50 -5.58 5.71
CA ASN A 142 16.63 -5.07 6.77
C ASN A 142 17.25 -3.84 7.43
N SER A 143 16.53 -3.21 8.33
CA SER A 143 16.93 -1.97 8.99
C SER A 143 17.91 -2.14 10.16
N ASN A 144 18.38 -3.36 10.45
CA ASN A 144 19.44 -3.61 11.44
C ASN A 144 20.83 -3.38 10.80
N VAL A 145 21.15 -2.14 10.44
CA VAL A 145 22.39 -1.78 9.71
C VAL A 145 23.27 -0.81 10.48
N MET A 146 22.86 -0.37 11.68
CA MET A 146 23.67 0.45 12.56
C MET A 146 24.71 -0.41 13.32
N PRO A 147 25.74 0.20 13.93
CA PRO A 147 26.73 -0.52 14.72
C PRO A 147 26.08 -1.50 15.71
N LYS A 148 26.72 -2.66 15.93
CA LYS A 148 26.18 -3.76 16.78
C LYS A 148 24.83 -4.30 16.30
N ASN A 149 24.56 -4.22 15.01
CA ASN A 149 23.31 -4.70 14.38
C ASN A 149 22.05 -4.02 14.94
N GLN A 150 22.16 -2.74 15.27
CA GLN A 150 21.03 -1.96 15.77
C GLN A 150 20.11 -1.53 14.62
N ASN A 151 18.83 -1.43 14.95
CA ASN A 151 17.79 -0.98 14.03
C ASN A 151 17.84 0.54 13.84
N ILE A 152 17.76 1.02 12.60
CA ILE A 152 17.59 2.45 12.30
C ILE A 152 16.28 2.98 12.91
N GLY A 153 15.19 2.21 12.83
CA GLY A 153 13.86 2.73 13.12
C GLY A 153 13.43 3.80 12.10
N TYR A 154 12.95 4.96 12.61
CA TYR A 154 12.81 6.17 11.82
C TYR A 154 14.18 6.83 11.64
N PRO A 155 14.64 7.12 10.43
CA PRO A 155 15.96 7.72 10.22
C PRO A 155 15.95 9.20 10.65
N GLY A 156 16.33 9.46 11.90
CA GLY A 156 16.26 10.78 12.53
C GLY A 156 17.63 11.46 12.73
N SER A 157 18.71 10.70 12.93
CA SER A 157 20.07 11.25 12.98
C SER A 157 20.75 11.26 11.62
N LYS A 158 21.85 12.00 11.49
CA LYS A 158 22.64 12.02 10.24
C LYS A 158 23.13 10.63 9.84
N GLU A 159 23.56 9.85 10.82
CA GLU A 159 24.06 8.48 10.64
C GLU A 159 22.94 7.54 10.20
N GLU A 160 21.77 7.64 10.82
CA GLU A 160 20.60 6.85 10.46
C GLU A 160 20.07 7.21 9.08
N ILE A 161 20.04 8.51 8.73
CA ILE A 161 19.67 8.98 7.38
C ILE A 161 20.66 8.41 6.36
N ALA A 162 21.96 8.52 6.60
CA ALA A 162 22.96 7.97 5.69
C ALA A 162 22.82 6.45 5.50
N ALA A 163 22.57 5.71 6.58
CA ALA A 163 22.34 4.27 6.55
C ALA A 163 21.05 3.93 5.79
N PHE A 164 19.98 4.67 5.99
CA PHE A 164 18.72 4.49 5.26
C PHE A 164 18.88 4.78 3.76
N MET A 165 19.60 5.86 3.41
CA MET A 165 19.90 6.17 2.00
C MET A 165 20.73 5.07 1.33
N LYS A 166 21.67 4.43 2.06
CA LYS A 166 22.42 3.27 1.58
C LYS A 166 21.49 2.07 1.32
N LEU A 167 20.54 1.80 2.20
CA LEU A 167 19.52 0.76 2.00
C LEU A 167 18.69 1.02 0.74
N LEU A 168 18.24 2.26 0.51
CA LEU A 168 17.49 2.62 -0.69
C LEU A 168 18.33 2.43 -1.96
N ARG A 169 19.60 2.81 -1.97
CA ARG A 169 20.50 2.57 -3.11
C ARG A 169 20.66 1.08 -3.42
N GLN A 170 20.80 0.25 -2.38
CA GLN A 170 20.94 -1.19 -2.52
C GLN A 170 19.66 -1.86 -3.03
N THR A 171 18.51 -1.43 -2.55
CA THR A 171 17.23 -2.12 -2.75
C THR A 171 16.36 -1.51 -3.86
N ALA A 172 16.67 -0.30 -4.34
CA ALA A 172 16.01 0.38 -5.46
C ALA A 172 17.00 1.14 -6.34
N PRO A 173 17.87 0.47 -7.09
CA PRO A 173 18.91 1.12 -7.89
C PRO A 173 18.40 2.01 -9.02
N ARG A 174 17.08 2.01 -9.27
CA ARG A 174 16.45 2.91 -10.25
C ARG A 174 16.10 4.29 -9.68
N ILE A 175 16.24 4.50 -8.36
CA ILE A 175 16.11 5.83 -7.75
C ILE A 175 17.33 6.64 -8.17
N THR A 176 17.10 7.76 -8.82
CA THR A 176 18.16 8.66 -9.31
C THR A 176 18.82 9.42 -8.15
N ASP A 177 20.03 9.95 -8.36
CA ASP A 177 20.71 10.76 -7.34
C ASP A 177 19.91 12.02 -6.95
N LYS A 178 19.20 12.62 -7.91
CA LYS A 178 18.30 13.74 -7.63
C LYS A 178 17.14 13.34 -6.69
N GLU A 179 16.55 12.17 -6.90
CA GLU A 179 15.49 11.63 -6.05
C GLU A 179 16.05 11.24 -4.66
N HIS A 180 17.24 10.62 -4.61
CA HIS A 180 17.94 10.35 -3.35
C HIS A 180 18.18 11.63 -2.56
N ASN A 181 18.70 12.68 -3.18
CA ASN A 181 18.94 13.96 -2.53
C ASN A 181 17.64 14.59 -2.01
N ARG A 182 16.52 14.40 -2.70
CA ARG A 182 15.21 14.89 -2.25
C ARG A 182 14.78 14.17 -0.98
N ILE A 183 14.89 12.85 -0.94
CA ILE A 183 14.57 12.05 0.26
C ILE A 183 15.46 12.46 1.43
N SER A 184 16.79 12.55 1.23
CA SER A 184 17.73 12.92 2.29
C SER A 184 17.42 14.30 2.88
N LYS A 185 17.25 15.32 2.04
CA LYS A 185 16.90 16.67 2.48
C LYS A 185 15.59 16.73 3.27
N TYR A 186 14.59 15.97 2.83
CA TYR A 186 13.34 15.88 3.58
C TYR A 186 13.56 15.31 4.97
N LEU A 187 14.28 14.20 5.08
CA LEU A 187 14.57 13.56 6.38
C LEU A 187 15.40 14.48 7.28
N GLU A 188 16.43 15.13 6.75
CA GLU A 188 17.27 16.11 7.47
C GLU A 188 16.44 17.28 8.02
N LYS A 189 15.54 17.85 7.20
CA LYS A 189 14.65 18.96 7.57
C LYS A 189 13.67 18.56 8.69
N ASN A 190 13.23 17.29 8.70
CA ASN A 190 12.24 16.76 9.63
C ASN A 190 12.89 15.87 10.73
N ALA A 191 14.22 15.96 10.90
CA ALA A 191 14.92 15.30 11.98
C ALA A 191 14.38 15.77 13.34
N PRO A 192 14.20 14.87 14.31
CA PRO A 192 13.82 15.26 15.67
C PRO A 192 14.92 16.13 16.28
N GLN A 193 14.51 17.20 16.95
CA GLN A 193 15.39 18.02 17.76
C GLN A 193 15.69 17.34 19.09
#